data_e8c477bc6a0106f52e5a82298c5afad7
#
_entry.id   e8c477bc6a0106f52e5a82298c5afad7
#
_cell.length_a   1.000
_cell.length_b   1.000
_cell.length_c   1.000
_cell.angle_alpha   90.00
_cell.angle_beta   90.00
_cell.angle_gamma   90.00
#
_symmetry.space_group_name_H-M   'P 1'
#
loop_
_entity.id
_entity.type
_entity.pdbx_description
1 polymer ?
#
loop_
_entity_poly.entity_id
_entity_poly.type
_entity_poly.pdbx_seq_one_letter_code
_entity_poly.pdbx_strand_id
1 'polypeptide(L)'
;MVLFDNHNHSQFSFDGSRTSVEASACAAAAAGLGGICFSDHCDHYIPPMKASFADIVPEYFDVGQQQAEITRVQEILGDRVKILKGIEIGMYEDCHEEIRKVLSDNTFDQVIASVHYIEKTDPYYGGYYEGKDWKEAYGKYLETIYREMVWLKDFDIMGHYDYIVRYASYPVTSIRYRDFSDIFDEIFRFLIYEGKALEINTKSYEGHRGRIVVLDDNVLSRYREMGGEIVSLGSDSHEPSRVGAGFVRHAEHLKALGFRWTAHYENRKLIQTSI
;
A
#
# COMPACT_ATOMS: atom_id res chain seq x y z
N MET A 1 11.39 15.59 12.67
CA MET A 1 10.31 14.75 12.14
C MET A 1 10.87 13.35 12.03
N VAL A 2 10.22 12.36 12.65
CA VAL A 2 10.62 10.95 12.56
C VAL A 2 9.55 10.26 11.71
N LEU A 3 9.92 9.78 10.52
CA LEU A 3 9.01 9.15 9.57
C LEU A 3 9.26 7.65 9.47
N PHE A 4 8.21 6.90 9.23
CA PHE A 4 8.24 5.45 9.03
C PHE A 4 7.85 5.13 7.59
N ASP A 5 8.61 4.24 6.95
CA ASP A 5 8.23 3.70 5.65
C ASP A 5 7.44 2.41 5.84
N ASN A 6 6.12 2.51 5.68
CA ASN A 6 5.20 1.42 6.01
C ASN A 6 4.96 0.45 4.85
N HIS A 7 5.47 0.75 3.64
CA HIS A 7 5.21 -0.04 2.46
C HIS A 7 6.51 -0.27 1.68
N ASN A 8 7.14 -1.40 1.92
CA ASN A 8 8.36 -1.80 1.23
C ASN A 8 8.35 -3.29 0.91
N HIS A 9 8.90 -3.63 -0.24
CA HIS A 9 9.08 -4.98 -0.71
C HIS A 9 10.54 -5.43 -0.54
N SER A 10 10.71 -6.72 -0.33
CA SER A 10 12.02 -7.34 -0.18
C SER A 10 12.23 -8.44 -1.24
N GLN A 11 13.29 -9.23 -1.09
CA GLN A 11 13.56 -10.38 -1.94
C GLN A 11 12.49 -11.49 -1.86
N PHE A 12 11.53 -11.37 -0.94
CA PHE A 12 10.42 -12.31 -0.80
C PHE A 12 9.23 -11.97 -1.68
N SER A 13 9.08 -10.73 -2.14
CA SER A 13 8.12 -10.38 -3.18
C SER A 13 8.50 -11.00 -4.52
N PHE A 14 7.53 -11.43 -5.29
CA PHE A 14 7.75 -12.04 -6.61
C PHE A 14 8.50 -11.11 -7.58
N ASP A 15 8.42 -9.82 -7.39
CA ASP A 15 9.09 -8.76 -8.17
C ASP A 15 10.23 -8.06 -7.41
N GLY A 16 10.58 -8.55 -6.23
CA GLY A 16 11.59 -7.99 -5.32
C GLY A 16 13.06 -8.29 -5.68
N SER A 17 13.36 -8.62 -6.93
CA SER A 17 14.71 -9.06 -7.36
C SER A 17 15.84 -8.02 -7.21
N ARG A 18 15.49 -6.74 -6.97
CA ARG A 18 16.45 -5.62 -6.85
C ARG A 18 16.74 -5.18 -5.43
N THR A 19 16.18 -5.86 -4.45
CA THR A 19 16.27 -5.46 -3.04
C THR A 19 16.48 -6.66 -2.14
N SER A 20 16.78 -6.39 -0.88
CA SER A 20 16.76 -7.35 0.22
C SER A 20 16.35 -6.64 1.50
N VAL A 21 15.87 -7.39 2.50
CA VAL A 21 15.55 -6.85 3.83
C VAL A 21 16.73 -6.05 4.38
N GLU A 22 17.96 -6.59 4.30
CA GLU A 22 19.14 -5.91 4.83
C GLU A 22 19.48 -4.63 4.07
N ALA A 23 19.45 -4.66 2.74
CA ALA A 23 19.78 -3.51 1.92
C ALA A 23 18.80 -2.36 2.12
N SER A 24 17.50 -2.64 2.13
CA SER A 24 16.46 -1.63 2.34
C SER A 24 16.44 -1.11 3.79
N ALA A 25 16.68 -1.96 4.78
CA ALA A 25 16.81 -1.51 6.18
C ALA A 25 18.04 -0.62 6.39
N CYS A 26 19.17 -0.95 5.76
CA CYS A 26 20.35 -0.06 5.75
C CYS A 26 20.05 1.29 5.08
N ALA A 27 19.30 1.30 3.98
CA ALA A 27 18.88 2.52 3.32
C ALA A 27 17.95 3.37 4.20
N ALA A 28 17.00 2.75 4.89
CA ALA A 28 16.12 3.42 5.86
C ALA A 28 16.93 4.09 6.99
N ALA A 29 17.88 3.36 7.55
CA ALA A 29 18.79 3.91 8.57
C ALA A 29 19.63 5.08 8.04
N ALA A 30 20.17 4.95 6.83
CA ALA A 30 20.95 6.03 6.18
C ALA A 30 20.09 7.26 5.85
N ALA A 31 18.83 7.08 5.52
CA ALA A 31 17.86 8.15 5.28
C ALA A 31 17.36 8.82 6.59
N GLY A 32 17.73 8.29 7.75
CA GLY A 32 17.29 8.81 9.05
C GLY A 32 15.80 8.53 9.34
N LEU A 33 15.23 7.49 8.76
CA LEU A 33 13.88 7.06 9.07
C LEU A 33 13.83 6.44 10.49
N GLY A 34 12.70 6.60 11.16
CA GLY A 34 12.45 5.94 12.44
C GLY A 34 12.26 4.44 12.31
N GLY A 35 11.72 3.99 11.16
CA GLY A 35 11.54 2.60 10.87
C GLY A 35 11.13 2.31 9.44
N ILE A 36 11.14 1.01 9.13
CA ILE A 36 10.72 0.43 7.86
C ILE A 36 9.89 -0.83 8.13
N CYS A 37 8.80 -0.99 7.43
CA CYS A 37 7.98 -2.19 7.46
C CYS A 37 8.10 -2.93 6.13
N PHE A 38 8.44 -4.21 6.17
CA PHE A 38 8.45 -5.06 4.99
C PHE A 38 7.07 -5.67 4.79
N SER A 39 6.40 -5.24 3.74
CA SER A 39 5.05 -5.62 3.36
C SER A 39 5.05 -6.31 2.00
N ASP A 40 5.76 -7.43 1.90
CA ASP A 40 5.87 -8.19 0.67
C ASP A 40 4.50 -8.62 0.15
N HIS A 41 4.35 -8.71 -1.17
CA HIS A 41 3.12 -9.07 -1.85
C HIS A 41 2.59 -10.44 -1.44
N CYS A 42 1.30 -10.50 -1.14
CA CYS A 42 0.58 -11.74 -0.90
C CYS A 42 -0.72 -11.74 -1.71
N ASP A 43 -0.60 -12.01 -3.00
CA ASP A 43 -1.67 -12.12 -3.96
C ASP A 43 -1.89 -13.58 -4.32
N HIS A 44 -3.02 -14.14 -3.91
CA HIS A 44 -3.36 -15.54 -4.18
C HIS A 44 -4.10 -15.73 -5.51
N TYR A 45 -4.60 -14.65 -6.09
CA TYR A 45 -5.30 -14.72 -7.37
C TYR A 45 -4.33 -14.89 -8.53
N ILE A 46 -4.60 -15.87 -9.38
CA ILE A 46 -3.86 -16.10 -10.62
C ILE A 46 -4.78 -15.77 -11.81
N PRO A 47 -4.57 -14.64 -12.50
CA PRO A 47 -5.42 -14.27 -13.61
C PRO A 47 -5.30 -15.26 -14.77
N PRO A 48 -6.37 -15.50 -15.55
CA PRO A 48 -6.39 -16.49 -16.64
C PRO A 48 -5.27 -16.28 -17.69
N MET A 49 -4.86 -15.05 -17.93
CA MET A 49 -3.75 -14.76 -18.84
C MET A 49 -2.40 -15.29 -18.32
N LYS A 50 -2.18 -15.28 -17.00
CA LYS A 50 -0.97 -15.86 -16.39
C LYS A 50 -1.04 -17.38 -16.31
N ALA A 51 -2.23 -17.96 -16.17
CA ALA A 51 -2.43 -19.41 -16.13
C ALA A 51 -2.01 -20.14 -17.41
N SER A 52 -1.82 -19.42 -18.51
CA SER A 52 -1.33 -19.99 -19.78
C SER A 52 0.20 -20.12 -19.87
N PHE A 53 0.96 -19.56 -18.91
CA PHE A 53 2.42 -19.70 -18.87
C PHE A 53 2.81 -20.99 -18.13
N ALA A 54 3.81 -21.71 -18.67
CA ALA A 54 4.25 -22.98 -18.10
C ALA A 54 4.87 -22.85 -16.67
N ASP A 55 5.39 -21.66 -16.35
CA ASP A 55 6.03 -21.35 -15.07
C ASP A 55 5.28 -20.19 -14.41
N ILE A 56 4.18 -20.52 -13.72
CA ILE A 56 3.48 -19.52 -12.89
C ILE A 56 4.32 -19.28 -11.64
N VAL A 57 4.84 -18.09 -11.47
CA VAL A 57 5.45 -17.66 -10.21
C VAL A 57 4.34 -17.26 -9.25
N PRO A 58 4.22 -17.90 -8.08
CA PRO A 58 3.27 -17.45 -7.06
C PRO A 58 3.56 -16.00 -6.65
N GLU A 59 2.51 -15.20 -6.54
CA GLU A 59 2.61 -13.81 -6.07
C GLU A 59 2.38 -13.71 -4.55
N TYR A 60 2.70 -14.78 -3.83
CA TYR A 60 2.74 -14.86 -2.38
C TYR A 60 4.04 -15.53 -1.94
N PHE A 61 4.41 -15.33 -0.68
CA PHE A 61 5.70 -15.74 -0.15
C PHE A 61 5.54 -16.59 1.12
N ASP A 62 6.65 -17.20 1.56
CA ASP A 62 6.74 -17.88 2.85
C ASP A 62 6.95 -16.84 3.96
N VAL A 63 5.88 -16.58 4.73
CA VAL A 63 5.88 -15.60 5.82
C VAL A 63 6.92 -15.95 6.88
N GLY A 64 7.13 -17.25 7.17
CA GLY A 64 8.10 -17.69 8.16
C GLY A 64 9.54 -17.35 7.74
N GLN A 65 9.88 -17.54 6.47
CA GLN A 65 11.19 -17.18 5.94
C GLN A 65 11.42 -15.66 5.93
N GLN A 66 10.44 -14.87 5.53
CA GLN A 66 10.53 -13.41 5.58
C GLN A 66 10.76 -12.93 7.01
N GLN A 67 9.96 -13.41 7.96
CA GLN A 67 10.05 -12.97 9.36
C GLN A 67 11.36 -13.41 10.03
N ALA A 68 11.89 -14.57 9.66
CA ALA A 68 13.20 -15.02 10.12
C ALA A 68 14.33 -14.10 9.62
N GLU A 69 14.28 -13.73 8.35
CA GLU A 69 15.24 -12.79 7.76
C GLU A 69 15.12 -11.39 8.37
N ILE A 70 13.90 -10.88 8.58
CA ILE A 70 13.69 -9.62 9.28
C ILE A 70 14.31 -9.67 10.68
N THR A 71 14.10 -10.74 11.43
CA THR A 71 14.66 -10.91 12.77
C THR A 71 16.19 -10.93 12.72
N ARG A 72 16.80 -11.63 11.77
CA ARG A 72 18.27 -11.63 11.56
C ARG A 72 18.80 -10.21 11.33
N VAL A 73 18.12 -9.43 10.49
CA VAL A 73 18.54 -8.06 10.17
C VAL A 73 18.31 -7.10 11.34
N GLN A 74 17.24 -7.28 12.13
CA GLN A 74 17.03 -6.55 13.39
C GLN A 74 18.23 -6.74 14.35
N GLU A 75 18.73 -7.97 14.50
CA GLU A 75 19.90 -8.25 15.35
C GLU A 75 21.17 -7.55 14.83
N ILE A 76 21.37 -7.46 13.51
CA ILE A 76 22.54 -6.80 12.89
C ILE A 76 22.45 -5.29 13.03
N LEU A 77 21.30 -4.71 12.81
CA LEU A 77 21.12 -3.24 12.79
C LEU A 77 20.89 -2.67 14.20
N GLY A 78 20.36 -3.46 15.12
CA GLY A 78 20.05 -3.01 16.48
C GLY A 78 19.13 -1.77 16.46
N ASP A 79 19.44 -0.77 17.26
CA ASP A 79 18.63 0.43 17.44
C ASP A 79 18.81 1.49 16.33
N ARG A 80 19.54 1.19 15.25
CA ARG A 80 19.79 2.17 14.17
C ARG A 80 18.53 2.53 13.39
N VAL A 81 17.61 1.59 13.25
CA VAL A 81 16.32 1.76 12.60
C VAL A 81 15.38 0.66 13.08
N LYS A 82 14.13 0.99 13.35
CA LYS A 82 13.13 -0.03 13.68
C LYS A 82 12.73 -0.78 12.41
N ILE A 83 12.71 -2.11 12.47
CA ILE A 83 12.29 -2.96 11.35
C ILE A 83 11.04 -3.71 11.77
N LEU A 84 9.98 -3.63 10.98
CA LEU A 84 8.67 -4.18 11.28
C LEU A 84 8.31 -5.30 10.30
N LYS A 85 7.56 -6.28 10.80
CA LYS A 85 7.07 -7.45 10.09
C LYS A 85 5.68 -7.14 9.52
N GLY A 86 5.57 -6.91 8.25
CA GLY A 86 4.32 -6.62 7.58
C GLY A 86 4.00 -7.59 6.45
N ILE A 87 2.87 -7.33 5.85
CA ILE A 87 2.37 -8.02 4.66
C ILE A 87 1.49 -7.06 3.86
N GLU A 88 1.56 -7.12 2.54
CA GLU A 88 0.58 -6.50 1.66
C GLU A 88 -0.34 -7.58 1.09
N ILE A 89 -1.58 -7.58 1.57
CA ILE A 89 -2.62 -8.51 1.11
C ILE A 89 -3.26 -7.97 -0.15
N GLY A 90 -3.14 -8.71 -1.25
CA GLY A 90 -3.92 -8.49 -2.46
C GLY A 90 -5.35 -9.01 -2.26
N MET A 91 -6.28 -8.09 -2.02
CA MET A 91 -7.68 -8.43 -1.81
C MET A 91 -8.34 -8.82 -3.13
N TYR A 92 -8.93 -10.01 -3.17
CA TYR A 92 -9.71 -10.48 -4.30
C TYR A 92 -10.75 -11.51 -3.86
N GLU A 93 -11.99 -11.37 -4.34
CA GLU A 93 -13.14 -12.15 -3.88
C GLU A 93 -12.97 -13.69 -3.97
N ASP A 94 -12.28 -14.17 -5.01
CA ASP A 94 -12.04 -15.61 -5.20
C ASP A 94 -10.96 -16.19 -4.25
N CYS A 95 -10.25 -15.35 -3.47
CA CYS A 95 -9.13 -15.72 -2.59
C CYS A 95 -9.39 -15.44 -1.11
N HIS A 96 -10.63 -15.25 -0.74
CA HIS A 96 -11.00 -14.89 0.62
C HIS A 96 -10.58 -15.95 1.67
N GLU A 97 -10.65 -17.23 1.34
CA GLU A 97 -10.26 -18.30 2.27
C GLU A 97 -8.74 -18.30 2.51
N GLU A 98 -7.94 -18.15 1.46
CA GLU A 98 -6.50 -18.10 1.51
C GLU A 98 -6.03 -16.88 2.33
N ILE A 99 -6.64 -15.72 2.09
CA ILE A 99 -6.36 -14.48 2.83
C ILE A 99 -6.62 -14.69 4.33
N ARG A 100 -7.79 -15.20 4.70
CA ARG A 100 -8.10 -15.48 6.11
C ARG A 100 -7.10 -16.44 6.73
N LYS A 101 -6.73 -17.49 5.99
CA LYS A 101 -5.76 -18.48 6.45
C LYS A 101 -4.40 -17.85 6.72
N VAL A 102 -3.87 -17.05 5.82
CA VAL A 102 -2.58 -16.37 6.00
C VAL A 102 -2.61 -15.47 7.24
N LEU A 103 -3.67 -14.69 7.43
CA LEU A 103 -3.79 -13.78 8.58
C LEU A 103 -4.01 -14.53 9.90
N SER A 104 -4.71 -15.67 9.89
CA SER A 104 -4.93 -16.46 11.11
C SER A 104 -3.72 -17.29 11.53
N ASP A 105 -2.93 -17.74 10.58
CA ASP A 105 -1.80 -18.63 10.84
C ASP A 105 -0.51 -17.87 11.20
N ASN A 106 -0.49 -16.54 10.99
CA ASN A 106 0.70 -15.72 11.18
C ASN A 106 0.41 -14.48 12.04
N THR A 107 1.47 -13.90 12.58
CA THR A 107 1.41 -12.63 13.32
C THR A 107 2.23 -11.57 12.60
N PHE A 108 1.68 -10.36 12.53
CA PHE A 108 2.30 -9.23 11.86
C PHE A 108 2.30 -8.00 12.78
N ASP A 109 3.24 -7.10 12.56
CA ASP A 109 3.17 -5.75 13.12
C ASP A 109 2.12 -4.94 12.38
N GLN A 110 2.01 -5.14 11.06
CA GLN A 110 1.16 -4.34 10.18
C GLN A 110 0.64 -5.17 8.99
N VAL A 111 -0.59 -4.92 8.61
CA VAL A 111 -1.24 -5.48 7.41
C VAL A 111 -1.72 -4.34 6.52
N ILE A 112 -1.24 -4.31 5.28
CA ILE A 112 -1.77 -3.45 4.22
C ILE A 112 -2.79 -4.25 3.41
N ALA A 113 -3.93 -3.63 3.11
CA ALA A 113 -4.96 -4.19 2.25
C ALA A 113 -5.02 -3.43 0.93
N SER A 114 -4.68 -4.09 -0.16
CA SER A 114 -4.56 -3.52 -1.51
C SER A 114 -5.41 -4.25 -2.53
N VAL A 115 -5.81 -3.58 -3.60
CA VAL A 115 -6.47 -4.20 -4.75
C VAL A 115 -5.52 -4.13 -5.95
N HIS A 116 -4.93 -5.28 -6.31
CA HIS A 116 -4.07 -5.42 -7.49
C HIS A 116 -4.83 -6.02 -8.67
N TYR A 117 -5.83 -6.82 -8.40
CA TYR A 117 -6.66 -7.47 -9.42
C TYR A 117 -8.10 -6.96 -9.38
N ILE A 118 -8.65 -6.70 -10.54
CA ILE A 118 -10.04 -6.28 -10.72
C ILE A 118 -10.60 -6.91 -12.01
N GLU A 119 -11.84 -7.42 -11.97
CA GLU A 119 -12.49 -8.07 -13.11
C GLU A 119 -11.59 -9.10 -13.80
N LYS A 120 -10.90 -9.94 -13.01
CA LYS A 120 -9.99 -11.00 -13.47
C LYS A 120 -8.75 -10.51 -14.22
N THR A 121 -8.45 -9.23 -14.13
CA THR A 121 -7.29 -8.61 -14.78
C THR A 121 -6.43 -7.85 -13.78
N ASP A 122 -5.14 -7.77 -14.10
CA ASP A 122 -4.23 -6.84 -13.44
C ASP A 122 -4.16 -5.57 -14.29
N PRO A 123 -4.52 -4.40 -13.74
CA PRO A 123 -4.44 -3.12 -14.44
C PRO A 123 -3.06 -2.79 -15.01
N TYR A 124 -2.00 -3.35 -14.40
CA TYR A 124 -0.62 -3.19 -14.89
C TYR A 124 -0.45 -3.60 -16.34
N TYR A 125 -1.15 -4.65 -16.81
CA TYR A 125 -1.08 -5.15 -18.18
C TYR A 125 -2.02 -4.45 -19.17
N GLY A 126 -2.87 -3.54 -18.69
CA GLY A 126 -3.68 -2.65 -19.53
C GLY A 126 -5.05 -3.20 -19.97
N GLY A 127 -5.29 -4.49 -19.95
CA GLY A 127 -6.55 -5.10 -20.41
C GLY A 127 -7.80 -4.64 -19.66
N TYR A 128 -7.64 -4.24 -18.40
CA TYR A 128 -8.73 -3.73 -17.57
C TYR A 128 -9.43 -2.50 -18.17
N TYR A 129 -8.69 -1.63 -18.86
CA TYR A 129 -9.20 -0.35 -19.36
C TYR A 129 -9.97 -0.45 -20.67
N GLU A 130 -9.92 -1.61 -21.34
CA GLU A 130 -10.56 -1.80 -22.63
C GLU A 130 -12.08 -1.60 -22.54
N GLY A 131 -12.61 -0.79 -23.44
CA GLY A 131 -14.05 -0.49 -23.51
C GLY A 131 -14.61 0.40 -22.41
N LYS A 132 -13.79 0.89 -21.48
CA LYS A 132 -14.18 1.77 -20.38
C LYS A 132 -13.68 3.19 -20.57
N ASP A 133 -14.43 4.17 -20.15
CA ASP A 133 -13.88 5.51 -19.91
C ASP A 133 -13.21 5.58 -18.52
N TRP A 134 -12.48 6.68 -18.29
CA TRP A 134 -11.75 6.86 -17.02
C TRP A 134 -12.68 6.89 -15.79
N LYS A 135 -13.89 7.41 -15.94
CA LYS A 135 -14.84 7.54 -14.83
C LYS A 135 -15.38 6.18 -14.43
N GLU A 136 -15.71 5.36 -15.40
CA GLU A 136 -16.13 3.97 -15.16
C GLU A 136 -14.98 3.15 -14.56
N ALA A 137 -13.79 3.23 -15.15
CA ALA A 137 -12.63 2.45 -14.68
C ALA A 137 -12.24 2.81 -13.24
N TYR A 138 -12.11 4.10 -12.92
CA TYR A 138 -11.70 4.54 -11.60
C TYR A 138 -12.81 4.33 -10.54
N GLY A 139 -14.07 4.55 -10.93
CA GLY A 139 -15.22 4.31 -10.05
C GLY A 139 -15.32 2.86 -9.62
N LYS A 140 -15.26 1.92 -10.56
CA LYS A 140 -15.26 0.47 -10.26
C LYS A 140 -14.10 0.05 -9.38
N TYR A 141 -12.92 0.65 -9.55
CA TYR A 141 -11.77 0.37 -8.70
C TYR A 141 -12.02 0.79 -7.24
N LEU A 142 -12.52 2.01 -7.02
CA LEU A 142 -12.88 2.48 -5.69
C LEU A 142 -13.99 1.64 -5.04
N GLU A 143 -15.01 1.26 -5.81
CA GLU A 143 -16.08 0.36 -5.35
C GLU A 143 -15.52 -1.02 -4.96
N THR A 144 -14.54 -1.53 -5.71
CA THR A 144 -13.87 -2.79 -5.37
C THR A 144 -13.08 -2.66 -4.08
N ILE A 145 -12.28 -1.59 -3.92
CA ILE A 145 -11.57 -1.32 -2.65
C ILE A 145 -12.55 -1.31 -1.49
N TYR A 146 -13.65 -0.57 -1.60
CA TYR A 146 -14.64 -0.46 -0.53
C TYR A 146 -15.26 -1.83 -0.19
N ARG A 147 -15.71 -2.59 -1.19
CA ARG A 147 -16.30 -3.90 -1.01
C ARG A 147 -15.34 -4.86 -0.31
N GLU A 148 -14.10 -4.92 -0.78
CA GLU A 148 -13.11 -5.86 -0.26
C GLU A 148 -12.66 -5.50 1.15
N MET A 149 -12.43 -4.21 1.46
CA MET A 149 -12.05 -3.84 2.81
C MET A 149 -13.17 -4.00 3.84
N VAL A 150 -14.44 -3.79 3.45
CA VAL A 150 -15.61 -4.06 4.31
C VAL A 150 -15.71 -5.56 4.62
N TRP A 151 -15.35 -6.41 3.66
CA TRP A 151 -15.28 -7.83 3.87
C TRP A 151 -14.10 -8.24 4.78
N LEU A 152 -12.88 -7.74 4.49
CA LEU A 152 -11.66 -8.16 5.18
C LEU A 152 -11.64 -7.69 6.64
N LYS A 153 -11.84 -6.41 6.90
CA LYS A 153 -11.76 -5.73 8.21
C LYS A 153 -10.45 -5.92 8.98
N ASP A 154 -9.81 -7.09 8.89
CA ASP A 154 -8.57 -7.42 9.58
C ASP A 154 -7.32 -6.92 8.84
N PHE A 155 -7.23 -5.61 8.72
CA PHE A 155 -6.06 -4.90 8.18
C PHE A 155 -5.80 -3.62 8.98
N ASP A 156 -4.72 -2.91 8.73
CA ASP A 156 -4.34 -1.67 9.40
C ASP A 156 -4.33 -0.48 8.47
N ILE A 157 -3.87 -0.68 7.24
CA ILE A 157 -3.68 0.37 6.23
C ILE A 157 -4.42 -0.02 4.96
N MET A 158 -5.27 0.88 4.45
CA MET A 158 -5.79 0.79 3.09
C MET A 158 -4.71 1.25 2.12
N GLY A 159 -4.20 0.33 1.29
CA GLY A 159 -3.15 0.58 0.30
C GLY A 159 -3.64 1.48 -0.84
N HIS A 160 -2.72 2.08 -1.51
CA HIS A 160 -2.77 2.96 -2.68
C HIS A 160 -4.09 2.98 -3.48
N TYR A 161 -5.06 3.77 -3.06
CA TYR A 161 -6.36 3.93 -3.75
C TYR A 161 -6.24 4.44 -5.20
N ASP A 162 -5.08 4.96 -5.58
CA ASP A 162 -4.78 5.53 -6.89
C ASP A 162 -3.87 4.66 -7.78
N TYR A 163 -3.59 3.42 -7.36
CA TYR A 163 -2.79 2.44 -8.09
C TYR A 163 -3.18 2.35 -9.58
N ILE A 164 -4.47 2.25 -9.84
CA ILE A 164 -5.01 2.10 -11.19
C ILE A 164 -4.65 3.26 -12.13
N VAL A 165 -4.44 4.47 -11.59
CA VAL A 165 -4.10 5.64 -12.40
C VAL A 165 -2.70 5.54 -12.98
N ARG A 166 -1.79 4.81 -12.31
CA ARG A 166 -0.40 4.64 -12.76
C ARG A 166 -0.31 4.02 -14.15
N TYR A 167 -1.25 3.13 -14.50
CA TYR A 167 -1.20 2.30 -15.71
C TYR A 167 -2.24 2.69 -16.76
N ALA A 168 -3.18 3.55 -16.41
CA ALA A 168 -4.21 4.03 -17.33
C ALA A 168 -3.65 4.90 -18.44
N SER A 169 -4.21 4.79 -19.65
CA SER A 169 -3.86 5.64 -20.79
C SER A 169 -4.71 6.92 -20.90
N TYR A 170 -5.66 7.12 -19.97
CA TYR A 170 -6.55 8.28 -20.01
C TYR A 170 -5.81 9.59 -19.74
N PRO A 171 -6.27 10.73 -20.27
CA PRO A 171 -5.69 12.04 -19.96
C PRO A 171 -5.89 12.48 -18.51
N VAL A 172 -6.85 11.87 -17.79
CA VAL A 172 -7.10 12.13 -16.37
C VAL A 172 -6.11 11.37 -15.52
N THR A 173 -5.23 12.09 -14.83
CA THR A 173 -4.11 11.56 -14.03
C THR A 173 -4.34 11.64 -12.52
N SER A 174 -5.58 11.78 -12.09
CA SER A 174 -5.95 11.89 -10.69
C SER A 174 -7.31 11.26 -10.45
N ILE A 175 -7.48 10.57 -9.33
CA ILE A 175 -8.80 10.22 -8.81
C ILE A 175 -9.25 11.40 -7.94
N ARG A 176 -10.17 12.20 -8.45
CA ARG A 176 -10.58 13.43 -7.77
C ARG A 176 -11.82 13.19 -6.91
N TYR A 177 -11.80 13.70 -5.70
CA TYR A 177 -12.92 13.60 -4.77
C TYR A 177 -14.27 14.00 -5.41
N ARG A 178 -14.30 15.15 -6.13
CA ARG A 178 -15.52 15.67 -6.75
C ARG A 178 -16.17 14.75 -7.79
N ASP A 179 -15.40 13.83 -8.37
CA ASP A 179 -15.89 12.92 -9.40
C ASP A 179 -16.43 11.61 -8.81
N PHE A 180 -16.09 11.31 -7.53
CA PHE A 180 -16.37 10.07 -6.83
C PHE A 180 -16.74 10.29 -5.35
N SER A 181 -17.40 11.42 -5.04
CA SER A 181 -17.67 11.86 -3.66
C SER A 181 -18.36 10.79 -2.80
N ASP A 182 -19.37 10.13 -3.36
CA ASP A 182 -20.20 9.19 -2.62
C ASP A 182 -19.38 7.98 -2.15
N ILE A 183 -18.59 7.38 -3.05
CA ILE A 183 -17.77 6.23 -2.71
C ILE A 183 -16.59 6.61 -1.79
N PHE A 184 -15.99 7.78 -1.96
CA PHE A 184 -14.97 8.28 -1.03
C PHE A 184 -15.53 8.49 0.37
N ASP A 185 -16.74 9.07 0.49
CA ASP A 185 -17.37 9.27 1.79
C ASP A 185 -17.67 7.93 2.49
N GLU A 186 -18.03 6.86 1.75
CA GLU A 186 -18.21 5.52 2.32
C GLU A 186 -16.86 4.93 2.77
N ILE A 187 -15.82 5.04 1.94
CA ILE A 187 -14.44 4.62 2.29
C ILE A 187 -13.99 5.33 3.57
N PHE A 188 -14.14 6.65 3.64
CA PHE A 188 -13.69 7.43 4.79
C PHE A 188 -14.47 7.11 6.05
N ARG A 189 -15.80 6.95 5.98
CA ARG A 189 -16.61 6.50 7.13
C ARG A 189 -16.11 5.15 7.67
N PHE A 190 -15.84 4.21 6.77
CA PHE A 190 -15.32 2.90 7.15
C PHE A 190 -13.94 3.01 7.83
N LEU A 191 -12.97 3.70 7.22
CA LEU A 191 -11.64 3.86 7.77
C LEU A 191 -11.68 4.53 9.15
N ILE A 192 -12.47 5.58 9.31
CA ILE A 192 -12.62 6.31 10.56
C ILE A 192 -13.28 5.43 11.62
N TYR A 193 -14.36 4.74 11.28
CA TYR A 193 -15.09 3.89 12.22
C TYR A 193 -14.25 2.70 12.71
N GLU A 194 -13.53 2.05 11.81
CA GLU A 194 -12.68 0.88 12.10
C GLU A 194 -11.27 1.27 12.59
N GLY A 195 -10.93 2.56 12.63
CA GLY A 195 -9.62 3.05 13.06
C GLY A 195 -8.47 2.64 12.15
N LYS A 196 -8.72 2.59 10.83
CA LYS A 196 -7.73 2.21 9.82
C LYS A 196 -7.05 3.44 9.21
N ALA A 197 -5.84 3.25 8.69
CA ALA A 197 -5.10 4.32 8.02
C ALA A 197 -5.43 4.41 6.52
N LEU A 198 -5.45 5.64 6.02
CA LEU A 198 -5.36 5.93 4.59
C LEU A 198 -3.89 6.04 4.19
N GLU A 199 -3.44 5.28 3.19
CA GLU A 199 -2.09 5.37 2.68
C GLU A 199 -1.90 6.55 1.73
N ILE A 200 -0.77 7.24 1.88
CA ILE A 200 -0.14 8.07 0.85
C ILE A 200 1.02 7.26 0.30
N ASN A 201 0.79 6.59 -0.82
CA ASN A 201 1.80 5.80 -1.51
C ASN A 201 2.60 6.71 -2.43
N THR A 202 3.84 7.03 -2.05
CA THR A 202 4.63 8.04 -2.75
C THR A 202 5.10 7.60 -4.13
N LYS A 203 5.14 6.28 -4.40
CA LYS A 203 5.44 5.74 -5.74
C LYS A 203 4.42 6.18 -6.79
N SER A 204 3.15 6.36 -6.41
CA SER A 204 2.13 6.87 -7.32
C SER A 204 2.51 8.22 -7.93
N TYR A 205 3.15 9.09 -7.14
CA TYR A 205 3.43 10.48 -7.51
C TYR A 205 4.82 10.70 -8.13
N GLU A 206 5.53 9.60 -8.35
CA GLU A 206 6.75 9.61 -9.16
C GLU A 206 6.43 9.18 -10.59
N GLY A 207 6.98 9.66 -11.59
CA GLY A 207 6.59 9.35 -12.96
C GLY A 207 6.73 7.85 -13.33
N HIS A 208 5.73 7.27 -13.94
CA HIS A 208 5.77 5.93 -14.52
C HIS A 208 5.44 6.00 -16.03
N ARG A 209 6.35 5.51 -16.88
CA ARG A 209 6.18 5.51 -18.36
C ARG A 209 5.77 6.88 -18.94
N GLY A 210 6.33 7.96 -18.40
CA GLY A 210 6.01 9.34 -18.80
C GLY A 210 4.71 9.90 -18.23
N ARG A 211 4.06 9.19 -17.34
CA ARG A 211 2.83 9.60 -16.64
C ARG A 211 3.14 9.93 -15.19
N ILE A 212 2.59 11.01 -14.69
CA ILE A 212 2.66 11.41 -13.29
C ILE A 212 1.23 11.44 -12.75
N VAL A 213 0.98 10.66 -11.71
CA VAL A 213 -0.27 10.71 -10.95
C VAL A 213 -0.27 11.97 -10.09
N VAL A 214 -1.41 12.63 -10.00
CA VAL A 214 -1.58 13.84 -9.20
C VAL A 214 -2.50 13.55 -8.03
N LEU A 215 -1.99 13.73 -6.82
CA LEU A 215 -2.80 13.67 -5.61
C LEU A 215 -3.83 14.80 -5.62
N ASP A 216 -5.09 14.47 -5.37
CA ASP A 216 -6.14 15.48 -5.20
C ASP A 216 -6.26 15.86 -3.71
N ASP A 217 -5.87 17.08 -3.37
CA ASP A 217 -5.95 17.60 -2.01
C ASP A 217 -7.36 17.55 -1.41
N ASN A 218 -8.39 17.56 -2.26
CA ASN A 218 -9.77 17.45 -1.78
C ASN A 218 -10.07 16.09 -1.18
N VAL A 219 -9.40 15.02 -1.60
CA VAL A 219 -9.51 13.68 -1.00
C VAL A 219 -9.05 13.73 0.45
N LEU A 220 -7.86 14.28 0.71
CA LEU A 220 -7.30 14.41 2.06
C LEU A 220 -8.07 15.41 2.93
N SER A 221 -8.42 16.55 2.35
CA SER A 221 -9.20 17.58 3.04
C SER A 221 -10.55 17.04 3.49
N ARG A 222 -11.24 16.31 2.61
CA ARG A 222 -12.53 15.69 2.94
C ARG A 222 -12.41 14.61 4.00
N TYR A 223 -11.39 13.73 3.89
CA TYR A 223 -11.11 12.73 4.92
C TYR A 223 -10.97 13.38 6.29
N ARG A 224 -10.19 14.46 6.35
CA ARG A 224 -9.96 15.22 7.59
C ARG A 224 -11.25 15.92 8.09
N GLU A 225 -12.03 16.53 7.21
CA GLU A 225 -13.32 17.17 7.56
C GLU A 225 -14.31 16.19 8.20
N MET A 226 -14.27 14.92 7.76
CA MET A 226 -15.09 13.84 8.33
C MET A 226 -14.55 13.30 9.66
N GLY A 227 -13.39 13.79 10.13
CA GLY A 227 -12.73 13.34 11.38
C GLY A 227 -11.62 12.32 11.18
N GLY A 228 -11.20 12.06 9.94
CA GLY A 228 -10.07 11.19 9.64
C GLY A 228 -8.74 11.84 10.00
N GLU A 229 -7.93 11.17 10.79
CA GLU A 229 -6.63 11.65 11.25
C GLU A 229 -5.49 10.63 11.03
N ILE A 230 -5.83 9.39 10.64
CA ILE A 230 -4.86 8.30 10.53
C ILE A 230 -4.39 8.19 9.08
N VAL A 231 -3.21 8.74 8.80
CA VAL A 231 -2.57 8.70 7.47
C VAL A 231 -1.21 8.02 7.58
N SER A 232 -0.95 7.07 6.70
CA SER A 232 0.31 6.34 6.60
C SER A 232 1.10 6.78 5.37
N LEU A 233 2.44 6.76 5.46
CA LEU A 233 3.33 6.96 4.32
C LEU A 233 3.92 5.61 3.90
N GLY A 234 3.88 5.31 2.61
CA GLY A 234 4.51 4.15 2.00
C GLY A 234 5.29 4.55 0.75
N SER A 235 6.53 4.07 0.62
CA SER A 235 7.32 4.30 -0.61
C SER A 235 7.02 3.26 -1.69
N ASP A 236 6.45 2.14 -1.32
CA ASP A 236 6.19 0.98 -2.20
C ASP A 236 7.49 0.62 -2.96
N SER A 237 8.58 0.62 -2.19
CA SER A 237 9.92 0.49 -2.74
C SER A 237 10.25 -0.98 -3.05
N HIS A 238 10.81 -1.20 -4.24
CA HIS A 238 11.34 -2.48 -4.70
C HIS A 238 12.87 -2.40 -4.92
N GLU A 239 13.48 -1.31 -4.44
CA GLU A 239 14.93 -1.11 -4.49
C GLU A 239 15.38 -0.15 -3.38
N PRO A 240 16.54 -0.36 -2.76
CA PRO A 240 16.99 0.42 -1.60
C PRO A 240 17.07 1.92 -1.83
N SER A 241 17.34 2.34 -3.07
CA SER A 241 17.48 3.75 -3.46
C SER A 241 16.17 4.57 -3.33
N ARG A 242 15.04 3.89 -3.20
CA ARG A 242 13.71 4.52 -3.15
C ARG A 242 13.06 4.49 -1.77
N VAL A 243 13.67 3.83 -0.80
CA VAL A 243 13.18 3.78 0.58
C VAL A 243 13.00 5.20 1.12
N GLY A 244 11.79 5.52 1.59
CA GLY A 244 11.44 6.86 2.09
C GLY A 244 11.38 7.97 1.04
N ALA A 245 11.37 7.62 -0.24
CA ALA A 245 11.37 8.61 -1.33
C ALA A 245 10.13 9.53 -1.25
N GLY A 246 10.35 10.84 -1.30
CA GLY A 246 9.29 11.84 -1.26
C GLY A 246 8.66 12.11 0.12
N PHE A 247 9.05 11.40 1.17
CA PHE A 247 8.38 11.46 2.48
C PHE A 247 8.36 12.85 3.10
N VAL A 248 9.49 13.55 3.10
CA VAL A 248 9.57 14.93 3.67
C VAL A 248 8.56 15.84 2.95
N ARG A 249 8.51 15.79 1.63
CA ARG A 249 7.56 16.57 0.84
C ARG A 249 6.11 16.25 1.18
N HIS A 250 5.77 14.96 1.27
CA HIS A 250 4.40 14.55 1.55
C HIS A 250 4.00 14.81 3.02
N ALA A 251 4.93 14.68 3.96
CA ALA A 251 4.68 15.06 5.34
C ALA A 251 4.42 16.58 5.50
N GLU A 252 5.21 17.43 4.86
CA GLU A 252 4.95 18.88 4.83
C GLU A 252 3.62 19.22 4.13
N HIS A 253 3.28 18.48 3.08
CA HIS A 253 1.98 18.64 2.41
C HIS A 253 0.82 18.28 3.34
N LEU A 254 0.89 17.11 4.00
CA LEU A 254 -0.10 16.70 5.01
C LEU A 254 -0.25 17.75 6.11
N LYS A 255 0.86 18.30 6.59
CA LYS A 255 0.87 19.36 7.59
C LYS A 255 0.16 20.62 7.09
N ALA A 256 0.40 21.01 5.83
CA ALA A 256 -0.29 22.16 5.21
C ALA A 256 -1.80 21.95 5.11
N LEU A 257 -2.27 20.70 4.91
CA LEU A 257 -3.67 20.31 4.95
C LEU A 257 -4.22 20.15 6.38
N GLY A 258 -3.36 20.36 7.40
CA GLY A 258 -3.72 20.39 8.81
C GLY A 258 -3.66 19.03 9.52
N PHE A 259 -3.08 17.99 8.93
CA PHE A 259 -2.72 16.78 9.65
C PHE A 259 -1.55 17.06 10.61
N ARG A 260 -1.53 16.36 11.73
CA ARG A 260 -0.50 16.56 12.77
C ARG A 260 0.40 15.35 12.95
N TRP A 261 -0.01 14.21 12.39
CA TRP A 261 0.61 12.91 12.65
C TRP A 261 0.70 12.11 11.37
N THR A 262 1.72 11.26 11.27
CA THR A 262 1.70 10.08 10.40
C THR A 262 1.65 8.83 11.27
N ALA A 263 1.08 7.75 10.72
CA ALA A 263 0.83 6.50 11.41
C ALA A 263 1.77 5.38 10.96
N HIS A 264 2.12 4.50 11.89
CA HIS A 264 2.63 3.16 11.65
C HIS A 264 2.01 2.21 12.69
N TYR A 265 2.25 0.90 12.54
CA TYR A 265 1.69 -0.08 13.46
C TYR A 265 2.78 -1.00 13.99
N GLU A 266 2.69 -1.34 15.28
CA GLU A 266 3.54 -2.31 15.96
C GLU A 266 2.64 -3.33 16.68
N ASN A 267 2.78 -4.61 16.37
CA ASN A 267 1.87 -5.64 16.87
C ASN A 267 0.39 -5.27 16.66
N ARG A 268 0.05 -4.75 15.47
CA ARG A 268 -1.30 -4.29 15.08
C ARG A 268 -1.83 -3.11 15.90
N LYS A 269 -0.99 -2.43 16.67
CA LYS A 269 -1.35 -1.25 17.46
C LYS A 269 -0.90 0.01 16.77
N LEU A 270 -1.83 0.94 16.58
CA LEU A 270 -1.58 2.25 16.00
C LEU A 270 -0.58 3.04 16.85
N ILE A 271 0.45 3.55 16.20
CA ILE A 271 1.40 4.52 16.75
C ILE A 271 1.42 5.74 15.84
N GLN A 272 1.24 6.90 16.41
CA GLN A 272 1.25 8.17 15.69
C GLN A 272 2.51 8.97 16.01
N THR A 273 3.17 9.45 14.97
CA THR A 273 4.40 10.27 15.06
C THR A 273 4.12 11.67 14.52
N SER A 274 4.49 12.71 15.26
CA SER A 274 4.23 14.11 14.84
C SER A 274 5.02 14.52 13.60
N ILE A 275 4.38 15.27 12.72
CA ILE A 275 4.95 15.85 11.51
C ILE A 275 5.02 17.38 11.58
#